data_394b7a0feab7a8d3481885bb42e71acf
#
_entry.id   394b7a0feab7a8d3481885bb42e71acf
#
_cell.length_a   1.000
_cell.length_b   1.000
_cell.length_c   1.000
_cell.angle_alpha   90.00
_cell.angle_beta   90.00
_cell.angle_gamma   90.00
#
_symmetry.space_group_name_H-M   'P 1'
#
loop_
_entity.id
_entity.type
_entity.pdbx_description
1 polymer ?
#
loop_
_entity_poly.entity_id
_entity_poly.type
_entity_poly.pdbx_seq_one_letter_code
_entity_poly.pdbx_strand_id
1 'polypeptide(L)'
;MLKYSIVVPLHNEQENVTDLYARLKSVMEASGETFEMVLVDDGSIDGTFALLREIAAVDSRVTVVKLRRNFGQTAGLAAGFDHARGEYIIAMDGDLQHDPADIPLFLEKIAEGYDIVSGWRKNRVDNFWLRRFPSRCANWLMAKLSGVDIHDFGTTFKAYRREILDQVPLYGELHRFIPALASWHGASIVEVPIKNVNRERGASHYGISRTFRVFFDLITIRFLLKYLSRPLHFFGTLGMFSILAGCGVSGWLILEKILHHADVMTQHGPLMMFSAVLLLAGLNMLAVGLLGEMQVRHYHEPAQRAPYSVDRILRAQSEESTISE
;
A
#
# COMPACT_ATOMS: atom_id res chain seq x y z
N MET A 1 -8.32 23.35 -17.18
CA MET A 1 -8.20 22.47 -16.01
C MET A 1 -6.83 21.82 -16.03
N LEU A 2 -6.22 21.59 -14.89
CA LEU A 2 -4.95 20.89 -14.78
C LEU A 2 -5.16 19.41 -15.04
N LYS A 3 -4.44 18.82 -16.00
CA LYS A 3 -4.70 17.44 -16.45
C LYS A 3 -3.87 16.44 -15.66
N TYR A 4 -2.58 16.70 -15.46
CA TYR A 4 -1.68 15.75 -14.80
C TYR A 4 -0.98 16.35 -13.58
N SER A 5 -0.87 15.56 -12.51
CA SER A 5 0.02 15.82 -11.37
C SER A 5 1.05 14.70 -11.27
N ILE A 6 2.33 15.03 -11.31
CA ILE A 6 3.41 14.09 -11.11
C ILE A 6 3.80 14.15 -9.63
N VAL A 7 3.64 13.06 -8.90
CA VAL A 7 3.93 12.96 -7.47
C VAL A 7 5.19 12.13 -7.25
N VAL A 8 6.18 12.73 -6.61
CA VAL A 8 7.46 12.07 -6.32
C VAL A 8 7.82 12.24 -4.85
N PRO A 9 7.75 11.18 -4.04
CA PRO A 9 8.33 11.19 -2.70
C PRO A 9 9.86 11.05 -2.77
N LEU A 10 10.55 11.85 -1.98
CA LEU A 10 12.01 11.97 -1.95
C LEU A 10 12.52 11.89 -0.51
N HIS A 11 13.57 11.12 -0.26
CA HIS A 11 14.25 11.06 1.03
C HIS A 11 15.73 10.84 0.85
N ASN A 12 16.55 11.87 1.13
CA ASN A 12 18.01 11.86 0.95
C ASN A 12 18.42 11.52 -0.50
N GLU A 13 17.83 12.25 -1.46
CA GLU A 13 18.03 12.07 -2.90
C GLU A 13 18.72 13.29 -3.55
N GLN A 14 19.57 14.03 -2.79
CA GLN A 14 20.22 15.25 -3.30
C GLN A 14 20.99 15.06 -4.61
N GLU A 15 21.51 13.85 -4.87
CA GLU A 15 22.27 13.56 -6.10
C GLU A 15 21.35 13.38 -7.32
N ASN A 16 20.06 13.07 -7.10
CA ASN A 16 19.11 12.71 -8.15
C ASN A 16 18.11 13.83 -8.48
N VAL A 17 17.81 14.71 -7.52
CA VAL A 17 16.73 15.71 -7.60
C VAL A 17 16.80 16.56 -8.87
N THR A 18 17.97 17.12 -9.19
CA THR A 18 18.13 18.06 -10.33
C THR A 18 17.93 17.35 -11.66
N ASP A 19 18.51 16.14 -11.82
CA ASP A 19 18.37 15.35 -13.05
C ASP A 19 16.93 14.84 -13.22
N LEU A 20 16.31 14.37 -12.14
CA LEU A 20 14.92 13.93 -12.12
C LEU A 20 13.98 15.06 -12.57
N TYR A 21 14.12 16.25 -11.96
CA TYR A 21 13.33 17.42 -12.34
C TYR A 21 13.49 17.78 -13.81
N ALA A 22 14.73 17.83 -14.31
CA ALA A 22 15.00 18.16 -15.71
C ALA A 22 14.37 17.16 -16.69
N ARG A 23 14.47 15.85 -16.40
CA ARG A 23 13.85 14.79 -17.22
C ARG A 23 12.32 14.86 -17.18
N LEU A 24 11.72 14.99 -15.99
CA LEU A 24 10.27 15.14 -15.84
C LEU A 24 9.74 16.33 -16.59
N LYS A 25 10.39 17.49 -16.43
CA LYS A 25 10.04 18.73 -17.14
C LYS A 25 10.07 18.53 -18.65
N SER A 26 11.16 17.99 -19.18
CA SER A 26 11.33 17.75 -20.61
C SER A 26 10.25 16.85 -21.19
N VAL A 27 9.95 15.72 -20.53
CA VAL A 27 8.94 14.75 -20.98
C VAL A 27 7.53 15.36 -20.93
N MET A 28 7.20 16.06 -19.85
CA MET A 28 5.86 16.64 -19.70
C MET A 28 5.64 17.84 -20.61
N GLU A 29 6.65 18.66 -20.85
CA GLU A 29 6.57 19.76 -21.85
C GLU A 29 6.39 19.20 -23.26
N ALA A 30 7.06 18.10 -23.59
CA ALA A 30 6.89 17.44 -24.88
C ALA A 30 5.49 16.83 -25.10
N SER A 31 4.76 16.51 -24.02
CA SER A 31 3.39 16.00 -24.13
C SER A 31 2.38 17.05 -24.58
N GLY A 32 2.70 18.35 -24.43
CA GLY A 32 1.80 19.47 -24.75
C GLY A 32 0.61 19.64 -23.80
N GLU A 33 0.54 18.85 -22.73
CA GLU A 33 -0.58 18.85 -21.79
C GLU A 33 -0.30 19.71 -20.54
N THR A 34 -1.34 20.15 -19.86
CA THR A 34 -1.19 20.91 -18.62
C THR A 34 -0.80 20.02 -17.46
N PHE A 35 0.26 20.36 -16.75
CA PHE A 35 0.78 19.55 -15.65
C PHE A 35 1.32 20.37 -14.49
N GLU A 36 1.42 19.71 -13.34
CA GLU A 36 2.20 20.14 -12.18
C GLU A 36 3.08 19.01 -11.66
N MET A 37 4.08 19.35 -10.87
CA MET A 37 4.93 18.42 -10.15
C MET A 37 4.79 18.66 -8.64
N VAL A 38 4.40 17.64 -7.90
CA VAL A 38 4.32 17.65 -6.44
C VAL A 38 5.46 16.81 -5.89
N LEU A 39 6.51 17.49 -5.45
CA LEU A 39 7.73 16.89 -4.92
C LEU A 39 7.64 16.87 -3.40
N VAL A 40 7.63 15.67 -2.80
CA VAL A 40 7.44 15.51 -1.35
C VAL A 40 8.78 15.17 -0.71
N ASP A 41 9.30 16.07 0.12
CA ASP A 41 10.47 15.81 0.95
C ASP A 41 10.06 15.09 2.24
N ASP A 42 10.32 13.80 2.32
CA ASP A 42 9.99 12.96 3.48
C ASP A 42 11.08 13.07 4.56
N GLY A 43 11.27 14.32 5.07
CA GLY A 43 12.19 14.60 6.17
C GLY A 43 13.66 14.31 5.85
N SER A 44 14.14 14.73 4.69
CA SER A 44 15.55 14.60 4.32
C SER A 44 16.46 15.38 5.26
N ILE A 45 17.65 14.84 5.50
CA ILE A 45 18.70 15.43 6.34
C ILE A 45 19.91 15.90 5.53
N ASP A 46 19.93 15.65 4.22
CA ASP A 46 20.93 16.10 3.25
C ASP A 46 20.49 17.40 2.52
N GLY A 47 21.12 17.70 1.39
CA GLY A 47 20.80 18.87 0.55
C GLY A 47 19.50 18.77 -0.27
N THR A 48 18.75 17.66 -0.19
CA THR A 48 17.54 17.43 -1.00
C THR A 48 16.55 18.58 -0.91
N PHE A 49 16.16 18.99 0.30
CA PHE A 49 15.19 20.06 0.49
C PHE A 49 15.68 21.42 -0.03
N ALA A 50 16.99 21.72 0.09
CA ALA A 50 17.55 22.98 -0.42
C ALA A 50 17.40 23.07 -1.95
N LEU A 51 17.73 21.98 -2.66
CA LEU A 51 17.56 21.88 -4.11
C LEU A 51 16.09 21.97 -4.54
N LEU A 52 15.19 21.31 -3.82
CA LEU A 52 13.74 21.39 -4.10
C LEU A 52 13.21 22.80 -3.95
N ARG A 53 13.67 23.55 -2.95
CA ARG A 53 13.31 24.96 -2.73
C ARG A 53 13.77 25.84 -3.89
N GLU A 54 14.99 25.64 -4.37
CA GLU A 54 15.51 26.37 -5.54
C GLU A 54 14.68 26.08 -6.80
N ILE A 55 14.31 24.82 -7.04
CA ILE A 55 13.45 24.43 -8.17
C ILE A 55 12.08 25.08 -8.07
N ALA A 56 11.44 25.06 -6.88
CA ALA A 56 10.13 25.65 -6.69
C ALA A 56 10.13 27.19 -6.83
N ALA A 57 11.27 27.84 -6.58
CA ALA A 57 11.40 29.29 -6.75
C ALA A 57 11.41 29.72 -8.24
N VAL A 58 11.84 28.82 -9.15
CA VAL A 58 12.00 29.14 -10.59
C VAL A 58 10.92 28.54 -11.48
N ASP A 59 10.17 27.54 -11.02
CA ASP A 59 9.11 26.90 -11.81
C ASP A 59 7.78 26.88 -11.03
N SER A 60 6.83 27.69 -11.45
CA SER A 60 5.50 27.83 -10.82
C SER A 60 4.64 26.55 -10.89
N ARG A 61 5.01 25.58 -11.70
CA ARG A 61 4.34 24.28 -11.79
C ARG A 61 4.79 23.31 -10.68
N VAL A 62 5.83 23.67 -9.91
CA VAL A 62 6.37 22.84 -8.85
C VAL A 62 5.79 23.23 -7.51
N THR A 63 5.22 22.26 -6.81
CA THR A 63 4.83 22.36 -5.40
C THR A 63 5.75 21.44 -4.60
N VAL A 64 6.39 21.98 -3.56
CA VAL A 64 7.21 21.18 -2.64
C VAL A 64 6.48 21.05 -1.32
N VAL A 65 6.26 19.82 -0.88
CA VAL A 65 5.66 19.48 0.42
C VAL A 65 6.76 18.90 1.31
N LYS A 66 7.15 19.63 2.36
CA LYS A 66 8.12 19.13 3.33
C LYS A 66 7.41 18.50 4.52
N LEU A 67 7.74 17.27 4.84
CA LEU A 67 7.27 16.58 6.03
C LEU A 67 8.21 16.88 7.22
N ARG A 68 7.65 16.85 8.43
CA ARG A 68 8.41 17.16 9.67
C ARG A 68 9.51 16.15 9.99
N ARG A 69 9.38 14.92 9.55
CA ARG A 69 10.36 13.82 9.68
C ARG A 69 10.12 12.78 8.60
N ASN A 70 10.95 11.77 8.53
CA ASN A 70 10.69 10.59 7.72
C ASN A 70 9.49 9.82 8.29
N PHE A 71 8.40 9.75 7.49
CA PHE A 71 7.19 8.98 7.75
C PHE A 71 7.10 7.73 6.87
N GLY A 72 7.97 7.60 5.87
CA GLY A 72 8.03 6.50 4.92
C GLY A 72 7.27 6.75 3.61
N GLN A 73 7.57 5.91 2.62
CA GLN A 73 7.12 6.08 1.23
C GLN A 73 5.60 6.26 1.08
N THR A 74 4.80 5.46 1.81
CA THR A 74 3.33 5.56 1.74
C THR A 74 2.83 6.92 2.22
N ALA A 75 3.40 7.44 3.30
CA ALA A 75 3.04 8.74 3.83
C ALA A 75 3.45 9.88 2.89
N GLY A 76 4.64 9.77 2.27
CA GLY A 76 5.08 10.70 1.24
C GLY A 76 4.17 10.70 0.02
N LEU A 77 3.73 9.53 -0.44
CA LEU A 77 2.74 9.43 -1.54
C LEU A 77 1.39 10.01 -1.13
N ALA A 78 0.88 9.70 0.06
CA ALA A 78 -0.39 10.25 0.55
C ALA A 78 -0.34 11.78 0.60
N ALA A 79 0.75 12.36 1.16
CA ALA A 79 0.95 13.80 1.16
C ALA A 79 0.98 14.38 -0.26
N GLY A 80 1.64 13.70 -1.19
CA GLY A 80 1.67 14.09 -2.59
C GLY A 80 0.28 14.07 -3.25
N PHE A 81 -0.50 13.04 -3.00
CA PHE A 81 -1.85 12.89 -3.55
C PHE A 81 -2.82 13.94 -3.00
N ASP A 82 -2.77 14.22 -1.70
CA ASP A 82 -3.60 15.24 -1.05
C ASP A 82 -3.32 16.67 -1.58
N HIS A 83 -2.09 16.92 -2.06
CA HIS A 83 -1.68 18.23 -2.60
C HIS A 83 -1.71 18.30 -4.13
N ALA A 84 -1.90 17.18 -4.81
CA ALA A 84 -2.05 17.12 -6.26
C ALA A 84 -3.42 17.68 -6.69
N ARG A 85 -3.50 18.35 -7.85
CA ARG A 85 -4.71 19.02 -8.36
C ARG A 85 -5.13 18.53 -9.74
N GLY A 86 -4.30 17.74 -10.43
CA GLY A 86 -4.58 17.20 -11.75
C GLY A 86 -5.70 16.18 -11.74
N GLU A 87 -6.36 16.01 -12.87
CA GLU A 87 -7.38 14.97 -13.10
C GLU A 87 -6.76 13.55 -12.97
N TYR A 88 -5.53 13.41 -13.41
CA TYR A 88 -4.74 12.18 -13.30
C TYR A 88 -3.48 12.43 -12.48
N ILE A 89 -3.12 11.46 -11.67
CA ILE A 89 -1.96 11.52 -10.78
C ILE A 89 -0.98 10.41 -11.18
N ILE A 90 0.24 10.81 -11.52
CA ILE A 90 1.33 9.90 -11.88
C ILE A 90 2.31 9.87 -10.71
N ALA A 91 2.42 8.72 -10.05
CA ALA A 91 3.36 8.52 -8.96
C ALA A 91 4.61 7.78 -9.45
N MET A 92 5.79 8.18 -9.01
CA MET A 92 7.05 7.49 -9.28
C MET A 92 8.07 7.71 -8.18
N ASP A 93 9.08 6.84 -8.09
CA ASP A 93 10.17 6.98 -7.13
C ASP A 93 11.18 8.03 -7.59
N GLY A 94 11.84 8.70 -6.64
CA GLY A 94 12.82 9.75 -6.89
C GLY A 94 14.24 9.29 -7.19
N ASP A 95 14.51 7.98 -7.15
CA ASP A 95 15.86 7.39 -7.25
C ASP A 95 16.33 7.08 -8.68
N LEU A 96 15.59 7.57 -9.69
CA LEU A 96 15.86 7.37 -11.12
C LEU A 96 15.92 5.90 -11.58
N GLN A 97 15.44 4.95 -10.79
CA GLN A 97 15.26 3.56 -11.25
C GLN A 97 14.13 3.43 -12.28
N HIS A 98 13.19 4.33 -12.26
CA HIS A 98 12.14 4.49 -13.26
C HIS A 98 12.53 5.64 -14.21
N ASP A 99 12.47 5.39 -15.52
CA ASP A 99 12.79 6.42 -16.51
C ASP A 99 11.54 7.29 -16.77
N PRO A 100 11.58 8.61 -16.52
CA PRO A 100 10.50 9.52 -16.90
C PRO A 100 10.11 9.44 -18.39
N ALA A 101 11.00 9.00 -19.26
CA ALA A 101 10.73 8.80 -20.68
C ALA A 101 9.64 7.74 -20.97
N ASP A 102 9.30 6.91 -19.99
CA ASP A 102 8.19 5.96 -20.11
C ASP A 102 6.82 6.59 -19.78
N ILE A 103 6.74 7.82 -19.25
CA ILE A 103 5.47 8.52 -18.95
C ILE A 103 4.50 8.54 -20.15
N PRO A 104 4.92 8.80 -21.40
CA PRO A 104 4.01 8.79 -22.54
C PRO A 104 3.21 7.50 -22.70
N LEU A 105 3.77 6.34 -22.32
CA LEU A 105 3.05 5.05 -22.35
C LEU A 105 1.86 5.04 -21.37
N PHE A 106 1.99 5.71 -20.24
CA PHE A 106 0.91 5.87 -19.28
C PHE A 106 -0.17 6.82 -19.79
N LEU A 107 0.25 7.94 -20.40
CA LEU A 107 -0.68 8.93 -20.97
C LEU A 107 -1.53 8.32 -22.11
N GLU A 108 -0.94 7.45 -22.94
CA GLU A 108 -1.64 6.73 -23.99
C GLU A 108 -2.77 5.85 -23.39
N LYS A 109 -2.46 5.06 -22.36
CA LYS A 109 -3.45 4.19 -21.71
C LYS A 109 -4.52 4.97 -20.95
N ILE A 110 -4.17 6.11 -20.36
CA ILE A 110 -5.15 7.05 -19.79
C ILE A 110 -6.10 7.55 -20.88
N ALA A 111 -5.59 7.92 -22.04
CA ALA A 111 -6.40 8.39 -23.16
C ALA A 111 -7.33 7.28 -23.74
N GLU A 112 -6.95 6.00 -23.60
CA GLU A 112 -7.82 4.85 -23.90
C GLU A 112 -8.96 4.67 -22.87
N GLY A 113 -8.96 5.40 -21.74
CA GLY A 113 -10.02 5.39 -20.74
C GLY A 113 -9.75 4.49 -19.53
N TYR A 114 -8.53 3.98 -19.34
CA TYR A 114 -8.18 3.25 -18.12
C TYR A 114 -8.08 4.17 -16.90
N ASP A 115 -8.58 3.67 -15.77
CA ASP A 115 -8.55 4.41 -14.50
C ASP A 115 -7.20 4.29 -13.78
N ILE A 116 -6.54 3.12 -13.93
CA ILE A 116 -5.21 2.87 -13.35
C ILE A 116 -4.31 2.25 -14.42
N VAL A 117 -3.14 2.83 -14.59
CA VAL A 117 -2.06 2.29 -15.42
C VAL A 117 -0.88 1.95 -14.52
N SER A 118 -0.49 0.67 -14.47
CA SER A 118 0.60 0.18 -13.63
C SER A 118 1.84 -0.13 -14.47
N GLY A 119 3.00 0.36 -14.05
CA GLY A 119 4.26 0.00 -14.69
C GLY A 119 4.65 -1.45 -14.38
N TRP A 120 5.10 -2.20 -15.38
CA TRP A 120 5.59 -3.56 -15.25
C TRP A 120 7.08 -3.65 -15.58
N ARG A 121 7.91 -3.93 -14.59
CA ARG A 121 9.35 -4.14 -14.75
C ARG A 121 9.64 -5.53 -15.34
N LYS A 122 9.36 -5.69 -16.64
CA LYS A 122 9.48 -6.99 -17.34
C LYS A 122 10.89 -7.58 -17.26
N ASN A 123 11.93 -6.75 -17.38
CA ASN A 123 13.34 -7.17 -17.43
C ASN A 123 14.09 -6.80 -16.15
N ARG A 124 13.69 -7.36 -15.00
CA ARG A 124 14.42 -7.15 -13.73
C ARG A 124 15.77 -7.86 -13.74
N VAL A 125 16.82 -7.13 -13.41
CA VAL A 125 18.21 -7.61 -13.33
C VAL A 125 18.55 -8.23 -11.96
N ASP A 126 17.61 -8.25 -11.04
CA ASP A 126 17.76 -8.78 -9.67
C ASP A 126 18.11 -10.26 -9.61
N ASN A 127 18.80 -10.68 -8.53
CA ASN A 127 19.11 -12.09 -8.26
C ASN A 127 17.83 -12.95 -8.22
N PHE A 128 17.84 -14.04 -9.02
CA PHE A 128 16.64 -14.87 -9.22
C PHE A 128 16.10 -15.48 -7.91
N TRP A 129 16.94 -16.13 -7.11
CA TRP A 129 16.51 -16.87 -5.92
C TRP A 129 16.14 -15.97 -4.73
N LEU A 130 16.88 -14.89 -4.51
CA LEU A 130 16.71 -14.04 -3.33
C LEU A 130 15.66 -12.93 -3.52
N ARG A 131 15.38 -12.51 -4.77
CA ARG A 131 14.48 -11.38 -5.03
C ARG A 131 13.38 -11.68 -6.04
N ARG A 132 13.71 -12.31 -7.19
CA ARG A 132 12.72 -12.53 -8.27
C ARG A 132 11.70 -13.61 -7.91
N PHE A 133 12.13 -14.76 -7.37
CA PHE A 133 11.23 -15.86 -7.03
C PHE A 133 10.25 -15.48 -5.90
N PRO A 134 10.66 -14.95 -4.73
CA PRO A 134 9.72 -14.49 -3.70
C PRO A 134 8.78 -13.40 -4.20
N SER A 135 9.27 -12.45 -5.00
CA SER A 135 8.44 -11.39 -5.60
C SER A 135 7.39 -11.96 -6.57
N ARG A 136 7.74 -12.96 -7.40
CA ARG A 136 6.80 -13.62 -8.31
C ARG A 136 5.70 -14.38 -7.55
N CYS A 137 6.08 -15.11 -6.49
CA CYS A 137 5.10 -15.80 -5.64
C CYS A 137 4.15 -14.78 -4.97
N ALA A 138 4.69 -13.67 -4.46
CA ALA A 138 3.89 -12.63 -3.86
C ALA A 138 2.94 -11.98 -4.87
N ASN A 139 3.43 -11.59 -6.05
CA ASN A 139 2.59 -10.99 -7.09
C ASN A 139 1.52 -11.96 -7.61
N TRP A 140 1.86 -13.23 -7.83
CA TRP A 140 0.88 -14.25 -8.23
C TRP A 140 -0.21 -14.43 -7.16
N LEU A 141 0.19 -14.51 -5.88
CA LEU A 141 -0.77 -14.60 -4.79
C LEU A 141 -1.67 -13.37 -4.72
N MET A 142 -1.09 -12.18 -4.92
CA MET A 142 -1.83 -10.93 -4.97
C MET A 142 -2.82 -10.89 -6.12
N ALA A 143 -2.40 -11.21 -7.35
CA ALA A 143 -3.28 -11.29 -8.51
C ALA A 143 -4.46 -12.24 -8.25
N LYS A 144 -4.17 -13.43 -7.71
CA LYS A 144 -5.21 -14.42 -7.40
C LYS A 144 -6.16 -13.98 -6.28
N LEU A 145 -5.67 -13.21 -5.29
CA LEU A 145 -6.49 -12.76 -4.16
C LEU A 145 -7.32 -11.53 -4.47
N SER A 146 -6.75 -10.59 -5.24
CA SER A 146 -7.42 -9.34 -5.64
C SER A 146 -8.33 -9.49 -6.87
N GLY A 147 -8.13 -10.54 -7.67
CA GLY A 147 -8.79 -10.68 -8.97
C GLY A 147 -8.26 -9.71 -10.03
N VAL A 148 -7.15 -9.02 -9.77
CA VAL A 148 -6.52 -8.07 -10.69
C VAL A 148 -5.36 -8.75 -11.40
N ASP A 149 -5.43 -8.83 -12.72
CA ASP A 149 -4.40 -9.49 -13.54
C ASP A 149 -3.26 -8.51 -13.86
N ILE A 150 -2.41 -8.25 -12.86
CA ILE A 150 -1.18 -7.49 -13.01
C ILE A 150 0.02 -8.28 -12.48
N HIS A 151 1.17 -8.11 -13.15
CA HIS A 151 2.40 -8.86 -12.86
C HIS A 151 3.29 -8.20 -11.81
N ASP A 152 3.20 -6.88 -11.62
CA ASP A 152 4.07 -6.12 -10.72
C ASP A 152 3.29 -5.15 -9.82
N PHE A 153 2.81 -5.64 -8.67
CA PHE A 153 2.21 -4.80 -7.64
C PHE A 153 3.22 -3.88 -6.95
N GLY A 154 4.49 -4.26 -6.96
CA GLY A 154 5.54 -3.62 -6.17
C GLY A 154 6.16 -2.37 -6.78
N THR A 155 5.82 -1.99 -8.01
CA THR A 155 6.28 -0.74 -8.60
C THR A 155 5.47 0.44 -8.05
N THR A 156 6.13 1.58 -7.83
CA THR A 156 5.48 2.85 -7.49
C THR A 156 5.08 3.62 -8.74
N PHE A 157 5.73 3.33 -9.88
CA PHE A 157 5.44 4.01 -11.14
C PHE A 157 4.07 3.58 -11.68
N LYS A 158 3.06 4.37 -11.34
CA LYS A 158 1.66 4.15 -11.70
C LYS A 158 0.97 5.49 -11.97
N ALA A 159 -0.02 5.45 -12.84
CA ALA A 159 -0.93 6.57 -13.04
C ALA A 159 -2.33 6.19 -12.53
N TYR A 160 -3.02 7.16 -11.96
CA TYR A 160 -4.33 6.99 -11.34
C TYR A 160 -5.28 8.11 -11.76
N ARG A 161 -6.53 7.78 -12.02
CA ARG A 161 -7.60 8.77 -12.06
C ARG A 161 -7.88 9.25 -10.62
N ARG A 162 -7.94 10.56 -10.40
CA ARG A 162 -8.14 11.16 -9.07
C ARG A 162 -9.37 10.59 -8.37
N GLU A 163 -10.51 10.53 -9.05
CA GLU A 163 -11.78 10.05 -8.47
C GLU A 163 -11.67 8.66 -7.86
N ILE A 164 -10.85 7.79 -8.46
CA ILE A 164 -10.60 6.44 -7.94
C ILE A 164 -9.62 6.48 -6.76
N LEU A 165 -8.58 7.31 -6.86
CA LEU A 165 -7.56 7.41 -5.82
C LEU A 165 -8.13 7.99 -4.52
N ASP A 166 -9.03 8.97 -4.60
CA ASP A 166 -9.71 9.60 -3.47
C ASP A 166 -10.57 8.60 -2.66
N GLN A 167 -10.96 7.47 -3.26
CA GLN A 167 -11.71 6.41 -2.59
C GLN A 167 -10.82 5.38 -1.89
N VAL A 168 -9.50 5.43 -2.09
CA VAL A 168 -8.56 4.44 -1.55
C VAL A 168 -7.79 5.04 -0.38
N PRO A 169 -8.05 4.60 0.86
CA PRO A 169 -7.33 5.10 2.02
C PRO A 169 -5.88 4.60 2.01
N LEU A 170 -4.93 5.52 2.22
CA LEU A 170 -3.50 5.23 2.22
C LEU A 170 -2.93 5.31 3.63
N TYR A 171 -2.54 4.16 4.18
CA TYR A 171 -1.80 4.04 5.45
C TYR A 171 -0.92 2.78 5.44
N GLY A 172 0.05 2.70 6.34
CA GLY A 172 0.99 1.56 6.42
C GLY A 172 1.76 1.36 5.11
N GLU A 173 1.71 0.17 4.53
CA GLU A 173 2.37 -0.18 3.25
C GLU A 173 1.35 -0.33 2.09
N LEU A 174 0.15 0.25 2.21
CA LEU A 174 -0.95 0.04 1.25
C LEU A 174 -0.72 0.64 -0.14
N HIS A 175 0.28 1.51 -0.33
CA HIS A 175 0.60 2.09 -1.64
C HIS A 175 0.81 1.04 -2.75
N ARG A 176 1.31 -0.15 -2.41
CA ARG A 176 1.51 -1.26 -3.36
C ARG A 176 0.20 -1.88 -3.84
N PHE A 177 -0.83 -1.74 -3.03
CA PHE A 177 -2.11 -2.43 -3.20
C PHE A 177 -3.23 -1.54 -3.69
N ILE A 178 -2.92 -0.28 -4.00
CA ILE A 178 -3.90 0.66 -4.59
C ILE A 178 -4.66 0.01 -5.76
N PRO A 179 -4.02 -0.67 -6.74
CA PRO A 179 -4.77 -1.33 -7.82
C PRO A 179 -5.75 -2.40 -7.31
N ALA A 180 -5.35 -3.19 -6.31
CA ALA A 180 -6.21 -4.21 -5.73
C ALA A 180 -7.40 -3.61 -4.97
N LEU A 181 -7.19 -2.52 -4.22
CA LEU A 181 -8.25 -1.81 -3.50
C LEU A 181 -9.19 -1.08 -4.46
N ALA A 182 -8.65 -0.42 -5.47
CA ALA A 182 -9.43 0.29 -6.48
C ALA A 182 -10.28 -0.65 -7.36
N SER A 183 -9.83 -1.89 -7.60
CA SER A 183 -10.62 -2.88 -8.35
C SER A 183 -11.99 -3.18 -7.70
N TRP A 184 -12.10 -3.03 -6.38
CA TRP A 184 -13.37 -3.19 -5.67
C TRP A 184 -14.37 -2.08 -5.95
N HIS A 185 -13.85 -0.89 -6.30
CA HIS A 185 -14.64 0.24 -6.76
C HIS A 185 -14.92 0.18 -8.28
N GLY A 186 -14.55 -0.93 -8.92
CA GLY A 186 -14.81 -1.15 -10.34
C GLY A 186 -13.80 -0.47 -11.27
N ALA A 187 -12.63 -0.04 -10.76
CA ALA A 187 -11.61 0.60 -11.58
C ALA A 187 -11.08 -0.31 -12.68
N SER A 188 -10.96 0.21 -13.90
CA SER A 188 -10.31 -0.43 -15.03
C SER A 188 -8.78 -0.29 -14.91
N ILE A 189 -8.06 -1.43 -14.97
CA ILE A 189 -6.62 -1.47 -14.69
C ILE A 189 -5.88 -2.10 -15.87
N VAL A 190 -4.76 -1.50 -16.26
CA VAL A 190 -3.87 -2.03 -17.30
C VAL A 190 -2.41 -1.92 -16.88
N GLU A 191 -1.57 -2.81 -17.40
CA GLU A 191 -0.11 -2.72 -17.24
C GLU A 191 0.57 -2.23 -18.50
N VAL A 192 1.65 -1.46 -18.32
CA VAL A 192 2.57 -1.06 -19.40
C VAL A 192 3.99 -1.51 -19.05
N PRO A 193 4.73 -2.10 -20.00
CA PRO A 193 6.12 -2.47 -19.76
C PRO A 193 6.97 -1.21 -19.61
N ILE A 194 7.72 -1.11 -18.50
CA ILE A 194 8.62 0.00 -18.23
C ILE A 194 10.08 -0.45 -18.22
N LYS A 195 10.97 0.47 -18.52
CA LYS A 195 12.41 0.27 -18.37
C LYS A 195 12.78 0.25 -16.90
N ASN A 196 13.57 -0.71 -16.49
CA ASN A 196 14.15 -0.75 -15.15
C ASN A 196 15.64 -0.44 -15.28
N VAL A 197 16.04 0.74 -14.85
CA VAL A 197 17.42 1.19 -14.87
C VAL A 197 18.09 0.73 -13.57
N ASN A 198 19.30 0.18 -13.67
CA ASN A 198 20.06 -0.13 -12.46
C ASN A 198 20.35 1.16 -11.70
N ARG A 199 20.23 1.11 -10.37
CA ARG A 199 20.61 2.22 -9.52
C ARG A 199 22.06 2.59 -9.78
N GLU A 200 22.31 3.75 -10.36
CA GLU A 200 23.66 4.22 -10.69
C GLU A 200 24.40 4.69 -9.43
N ARG A 201 23.66 5.11 -8.37
CA ARG A 201 24.20 5.68 -7.12
C ARG A 201 23.39 5.24 -5.91
N GLY A 202 24.07 4.97 -4.78
CA GLY A 202 23.47 4.65 -3.50
C GLY A 202 23.49 3.18 -3.10
N ALA A 203 23.60 2.89 -1.79
CA ALA A 203 23.66 1.53 -1.24
C ALA A 203 22.26 0.93 -1.01
N SER A 204 22.06 -0.33 -1.36
CA SER A 204 20.81 -1.06 -1.10
C SER A 204 20.76 -1.55 0.36
N HIS A 205 19.88 -0.99 1.18
CA HIS A 205 19.69 -1.34 2.59
C HIS A 205 18.69 -2.49 2.84
N TYR A 206 18.58 -3.48 1.94
CA TYR A 206 17.52 -4.49 2.03
C TYR A 206 18.02 -5.87 2.49
N GLY A 207 17.57 -6.32 3.68
CA GLY A 207 17.84 -7.61 4.29
C GLY A 207 16.67 -8.62 4.18
N ILE A 208 16.89 -9.86 4.68
CA ILE A 208 15.96 -11.01 4.70
C ILE A 208 14.67 -10.71 5.49
N SER A 209 14.68 -9.76 6.43
CA SER A 209 13.52 -9.29 7.19
C SER A 209 12.34 -8.82 6.32
N ARG A 210 12.60 -8.44 5.05
CA ARG A 210 11.57 -8.03 4.10
C ARG A 210 10.65 -9.19 3.70
N THR A 211 11.15 -10.43 3.60
CA THR A 211 10.34 -11.58 3.19
C THR A 211 9.25 -11.88 4.22
N PHE A 212 9.58 -11.82 5.51
CA PHE A 212 8.59 -11.98 6.58
C PHE A 212 7.58 -10.83 6.58
N ARG A 213 8.02 -9.59 6.36
CA ARG A 213 7.13 -8.42 6.28
C ARG A 213 6.13 -8.56 5.12
N VAL A 214 6.62 -8.91 3.92
CA VAL A 214 5.75 -9.16 2.75
C VAL A 214 4.74 -10.28 3.02
N PHE A 215 5.12 -11.33 3.74
CA PHE A 215 4.21 -12.41 4.10
C PHE A 215 3.07 -11.91 5.02
N PHE A 216 3.38 -11.12 6.04
CA PHE A 216 2.36 -10.53 6.91
C PHE A 216 1.51 -9.51 6.17
N ASP A 217 2.10 -8.70 5.28
CA ASP A 217 1.37 -7.78 4.41
C ASP A 217 0.35 -8.52 3.54
N LEU A 218 0.72 -9.68 2.97
CA LEU A 218 -0.18 -10.53 2.17
C LEU A 218 -1.35 -11.08 2.99
N ILE A 219 -1.10 -11.53 4.23
CA ILE A 219 -2.17 -11.98 5.13
C ILE A 219 -3.11 -10.82 5.44
N THR A 220 -2.54 -9.66 5.78
CA THR A 220 -3.32 -8.45 6.10
C THR A 220 -4.19 -8.06 4.93
N ILE A 221 -3.64 -8.04 3.71
CA ILE A 221 -4.40 -7.68 2.52
C ILE A 221 -5.48 -8.68 2.21
N ARG A 222 -5.19 -9.99 2.27
CA ARG A 222 -6.23 -11.01 2.09
C ARG A 222 -7.37 -10.81 3.09
N PHE A 223 -7.03 -10.49 4.32
CA PHE A 223 -8.01 -10.19 5.35
C PHE A 223 -8.82 -8.94 5.01
N LEU A 224 -8.14 -7.84 4.64
CA LEU A 224 -8.78 -6.59 4.22
C LEU A 224 -9.66 -6.81 2.98
N LEU A 225 -9.13 -7.41 1.93
CA LEU A 225 -9.85 -7.63 0.68
C LEU A 225 -11.08 -8.55 0.82
N LYS A 226 -11.06 -9.55 1.67
CA LYS A 226 -12.15 -10.54 1.75
C LYS A 226 -13.07 -10.36 2.95
N TYR A 227 -12.54 -9.85 4.05
CA TYR A 227 -13.21 -9.87 5.34
C TYR A 227 -13.35 -8.50 6.01
N LEU A 228 -12.82 -7.40 5.40
CA LEU A 228 -12.94 -6.06 5.97
C LEU A 228 -14.40 -5.67 6.18
N SER A 229 -15.29 -6.02 5.25
CA SER A 229 -16.72 -5.74 5.37
C SER A 229 -17.48 -6.68 6.31
N ARG A 230 -16.93 -7.87 6.63
CA ARG A 230 -17.60 -8.91 7.43
C ARG A 230 -16.62 -9.78 8.24
N PRO A 231 -15.85 -9.22 9.16
CA PRO A 231 -14.84 -9.98 9.93
C PRO A 231 -15.48 -11.06 10.81
N LEU A 232 -16.72 -10.87 11.27
CA LEU A 232 -17.46 -11.87 12.03
C LEU A 232 -17.65 -13.18 11.25
N HIS A 233 -17.79 -13.13 9.92
CA HIS A 233 -17.95 -14.36 9.12
C HIS A 233 -16.69 -15.22 9.14
N PHE A 234 -15.50 -14.62 9.17
CA PHE A 234 -14.24 -15.38 9.24
C PHE A 234 -14.01 -15.95 10.64
N PHE A 235 -13.93 -15.08 11.64
CA PHE A 235 -13.65 -15.50 13.02
C PHE A 235 -14.81 -16.29 13.60
N GLY A 236 -16.06 -15.95 13.27
CA GLY A 236 -17.25 -16.64 13.70
C GLY A 236 -17.34 -18.08 13.18
N THR A 237 -17.00 -18.30 11.89
CA THR A 237 -16.99 -19.65 11.33
C THR A 237 -15.93 -20.51 12.02
N LEU A 238 -14.71 -19.99 12.18
CA LEU A 238 -13.62 -20.70 12.86
C LEU A 238 -13.97 -20.97 14.33
N GLY A 239 -14.55 -19.98 15.00
CA GLY A 239 -15.02 -20.10 16.38
C GLY A 239 -16.13 -21.14 16.54
N MET A 240 -17.10 -21.17 15.63
CA MET A 240 -18.18 -22.16 15.63
C MET A 240 -17.66 -23.59 15.45
N PHE A 241 -16.73 -23.80 14.51
CA PHE A 241 -16.08 -25.12 14.35
C PHE A 241 -15.33 -25.55 15.61
N SER A 242 -14.61 -24.64 16.25
CA SER A 242 -13.89 -24.92 17.50
C SER A 242 -14.86 -25.29 18.64
N ILE A 243 -15.98 -24.56 18.77
CA ILE A 243 -17.02 -24.85 19.76
C ILE A 243 -17.67 -26.22 19.49
N LEU A 244 -18.06 -26.49 18.25
CA LEU A 244 -18.67 -27.77 17.87
C LEU A 244 -17.72 -28.95 18.14
N ALA A 245 -16.44 -28.80 17.82
CA ALA A 245 -15.42 -29.82 18.12
C ALA A 245 -15.26 -30.02 19.64
N GLY A 246 -15.18 -28.92 20.40
CA GLY A 246 -15.09 -28.95 21.86
C GLY A 246 -16.33 -29.61 22.50
N CYS A 247 -17.53 -29.24 22.03
CA CYS A 247 -18.79 -29.87 22.49
C CYS A 247 -18.84 -31.37 22.13
N GLY A 248 -18.37 -31.73 20.93
CA GLY A 248 -18.31 -33.13 20.51
C GLY A 248 -17.39 -33.98 21.40
N VAL A 249 -16.20 -33.48 21.68
CA VAL A 249 -15.25 -34.14 22.58
C VAL A 249 -15.81 -34.22 24.01
N SER A 250 -16.37 -33.10 24.53
CA SER A 250 -16.97 -33.09 25.86
C SER A 250 -18.17 -34.03 25.96
N GLY A 251 -19.02 -34.07 24.94
CA GLY A 251 -20.17 -34.98 24.87
C GLY A 251 -19.75 -36.45 24.85
N TRP A 252 -18.70 -36.78 24.08
CA TRP A 252 -18.13 -38.11 24.08
C TRP A 252 -17.59 -38.50 25.46
N LEU A 253 -16.85 -37.65 26.14
CA LEU A 253 -16.32 -37.88 27.49
C LEU A 253 -17.44 -38.10 28.52
N ILE A 254 -18.56 -37.36 28.40
CA ILE A 254 -19.72 -37.56 29.26
C ILE A 254 -20.39 -38.91 29.02
N LEU A 255 -20.54 -39.31 27.75
CA LEU A 255 -21.07 -40.61 27.38
C LEU A 255 -20.22 -41.77 27.92
N GLU A 256 -18.90 -41.64 27.79
CA GLU A 256 -17.91 -42.64 28.30
C GLU A 256 -18.06 -42.79 29.83
N LYS A 257 -18.21 -41.65 30.54
CA LYS A 257 -18.42 -41.68 31.97
C LYS A 257 -19.74 -42.36 32.37
N ILE A 258 -20.82 -42.13 31.61
CA ILE A 258 -22.15 -42.65 31.93
C ILE A 258 -22.26 -44.16 31.57
N LEU A 259 -21.76 -44.53 30.37
CA LEU A 259 -21.94 -45.89 29.85
C LEU A 259 -20.92 -46.88 30.41
N HIS A 260 -19.67 -46.43 30.59
CA HIS A 260 -18.54 -47.30 30.97
C HIS A 260 -18.04 -47.04 32.40
N HIS A 261 -18.70 -46.12 33.17
CA HIS A 261 -18.27 -45.70 34.51
C HIS A 261 -16.81 -45.28 34.58
N ALA A 262 -16.24 -44.77 33.44
CA ALA A 262 -14.84 -44.43 33.30
C ALA A 262 -14.50 -43.23 34.21
N ASP A 263 -13.35 -43.30 34.86
CA ASP A 263 -12.77 -42.15 35.53
C ASP A 263 -12.10 -41.25 34.48
N VAL A 264 -12.92 -40.31 33.93
CA VAL A 264 -12.52 -39.40 32.82
C VAL A 264 -11.30 -38.59 33.17
N MET A 265 -11.12 -38.25 34.45
CA MET A 265 -10.00 -37.40 34.87
C MET A 265 -8.66 -38.12 34.80
N THR A 266 -8.64 -39.37 35.23
CA THR A 266 -7.41 -40.18 35.20
C THR A 266 -7.11 -40.80 33.84
N GLN A 267 -8.17 -41.23 33.11
CA GLN A 267 -8.00 -41.90 31.82
C GLN A 267 -7.89 -40.91 30.63
N HIS A 268 -8.64 -39.81 30.68
CA HIS A 268 -8.81 -38.89 29.57
C HIS A 268 -8.55 -37.41 29.95
N GLY A 269 -7.79 -37.12 31.02
CA GLY A 269 -7.50 -35.80 31.53
C GLY A 269 -6.96 -34.82 30.45
N PRO A 270 -5.98 -35.19 29.62
CA PRO A 270 -5.49 -34.35 28.53
C PRO A 270 -6.57 -34.01 27.51
N LEU A 271 -7.47 -34.93 27.18
CA LEU A 271 -8.54 -34.75 26.21
C LEU A 271 -9.65 -33.84 26.79
N MET A 272 -9.92 -33.91 28.09
CA MET A 272 -10.82 -33.02 28.80
C MET A 272 -10.28 -31.56 28.79
N MET A 273 -8.99 -31.38 29.07
CA MET A 273 -8.35 -30.07 28.96
C MET A 273 -8.37 -29.55 27.53
N PHE A 274 -8.12 -30.39 26.53
CA PHE A 274 -8.17 -30.02 25.13
C PHE A 274 -9.57 -29.56 24.70
N SER A 275 -10.63 -30.25 25.16
CA SER A 275 -12.03 -29.84 24.90
C SER A 275 -12.34 -28.45 25.51
N ALA A 276 -11.88 -28.19 26.73
CA ALA A 276 -12.05 -26.89 27.38
C ALA A 276 -11.31 -25.77 26.63
N VAL A 277 -10.08 -26.05 26.17
CA VAL A 277 -9.30 -25.09 25.34
C VAL A 277 -10.03 -24.80 24.03
N LEU A 278 -10.60 -25.81 23.36
CA LEU A 278 -11.36 -25.62 22.12
C LEU A 278 -12.59 -24.74 22.34
N LEU A 279 -13.32 -24.95 23.43
CA LEU A 279 -14.51 -24.13 23.77
C LEU A 279 -14.13 -22.68 24.05
N LEU A 280 -13.09 -22.47 24.86
CA LEU A 280 -12.60 -21.13 25.16
C LEU A 280 -12.02 -20.41 23.93
N ALA A 281 -11.26 -21.12 23.10
CA ALA A 281 -10.74 -20.60 21.85
C ALA A 281 -11.87 -20.20 20.88
N GLY A 282 -12.90 -21.04 20.77
CA GLY A 282 -14.05 -20.75 19.93
C GLY A 282 -14.84 -19.52 20.41
N LEU A 283 -15.07 -19.39 21.71
CA LEU A 283 -15.71 -18.21 22.28
C LEU A 283 -14.87 -16.93 22.06
N ASN A 284 -13.56 -17.05 22.24
CA ASN A 284 -12.63 -15.93 22.01
C ASN A 284 -12.64 -15.48 20.54
N MET A 285 -12.66 -16.44 19.59
CA MET A 285 -12.77 -16.13 18.15
C MET A 285 -14.08 -15.40 17.82
N LEU A 286 -15.20 -15.79 18.42
CA LEU A 286 -16.48 -15.08 18.26
C LEU A 286 -16.40 -13.65 18.79
N ALA A 287 -15.80 -13.45 19.98
CA ALA A 287 -15.63 -12.12 20.56
C ALA A 287 -14.74 -11.23 19.68
N VAL A 288 -13.62 -11.76 19.17
CA VAL A 288 -12.74 -11.05 18.22
C VAL A 288 -13.48 -10.71 16.93
N GLY A 289 -14.27 -11.63 16.40
CA GLY A 289 -15.09 -11.38 15.21
C GLY A 289 -16.12 -10.26 15.42
N LEU A 290 -16.78 -10.24 16.57
CA LEU A 290 -17.75 -9.20 16.91
C LEU A 290 -17.07 -7.83 17.10
N LEU A 291 -15.94 -7.80 17.80
CA LEU A 291 -15.13 -6.58 17.95
C LEU A 291 -14.66 -6.05 16.59
N GLY A 292 -14.22 -6.94 15.69
CA GLY A 292 -13.86 -6.58 14.34
C GLY A 292 -15.02 -5.96 13.56
N GLU A 293 -16.22 -6.53 13.67
CA GLU A 293 -17.43 -6.00 13.03
C GLU A 293 -17.80 -4.60 13.58
N MET A 294 -17.66 -4.38 14.88
CA MET A 294 -17.87 -3.05 15.49
C MET A 294 -16.83 -2.04 15.00
N GLN A 295 -15.57 -2.45 14.87
CA GLN A 295 -14.49 -1.59 14.38
C GLN A 295 -14.69 -1.18 12.91
N VAL A 296 -15.19 -2.07 12.06
CA VAL A 296 -15.53 -1.76 10.67
C VAL A 296 -16.61 -0.67 10.59
N ARG A 297 -17.59 -0.69 11.46
CA ARG A 297 -18.62 0.36 11.53
C ARG A 297 -18.03 1.72 11.88
N HIS A 298 -17.07 1.77 12.81
CA HIS A 298 -16.34 3.00 13.15
C HIS A 298 -15.35 3.45 12.06
N TYR A 299 -14.85 2.52 11.23
CA TYR A 299 -13.94 2.85 10.13
C TYR A 299 -14.62 3.63 9.01
N HIS A 300 -15.94 3.47 8.81
CA HIS A 300 -16.71 4.27 7.85
C HIS A 300 -17.02 5.69 8.36
N GLU A 301 -16.72 6.01 9.62
CA GLU A 301 -16.65 7.38 10.07
C GLU A 301 -15.31 7.97 9.60
N PRO A 302 -15.32 9.12 8.86
CA PRO A 302 -14.10 9.67 8.28
C PRO A 302 -13.12 10.09 9.36
N ALA A 303 -12.17 9.24 9.67
CA ALA A 303 -11.00 9.60 10.46
C ALA A 303 -10.11 10.51 9.59
N GLN A 304 -10.35 11.82 9.66
CA GLN A 304 -9.60 12.88 8.95
C GLN A 304 -8.15 13.03 9.45
N ARG A 305 -7.48 11.96 9.87
CA ARG A 305 -6.09 12.03 10.32
C ARG A 305 -5.17 11.53 9.22
N ALA A 306 -4.50 12.48 8.54
CA ALA A 306 -3.43 12.17 7.61
C ALA A 306 -2.33 11.35 8.29
N PRO A 307 -1.75 10.33 7.62
CA PRO A 307 -0.67 9.50 8.17
C PRO A 307 0.68 10.23 8.25
N TYR A 308 0.70 11.53 7.97
CA TYR A 308 1.89 12.38 7.91
C TYR A 308 1.63 13.73 8.59
N SER A 309 2.70 14.50 8.82
CA SER A 309 2.62 15.87 9.31
C SER A 309 3.49 16.77 8.45
N VAL A 310 2.86 17.79 7.87
CA VAL A 310 3.55 18.77 7.02
C VAL A 310 4.29 19.78 7.90
N ASP A 311 5.56 20.10 7.54
CA ASP A 311 6.33 21.19 8.11
C ASP A 311 6.02 22.47 7.33
N ARG A 312 6.14 22.43 6.00
CA ARG A 312 5.86 23.57 5.11
C ARG A 312 5.55 23.15 3.69
N ILE A 313 4.86 24.07 2.97
CA ILE A 313 4.53 23.89 1.55
C ILE A 313 5.10 25.11 0.80
N LEU A 314 5.89 24.85 -0.25
CA LEU A 314 6.46 25.91 -1.10
C LEU A 314 5.79 25.87 -2.48
N ARG A 315 5.36 27.06 -2.94
CA ARG A 315 4.84 27.33 -4.29
C ARG A 315 5.41 28.64 -4.80
N ALA A 316 5.64 28.78 -6.09
CA ALA A 316 6.32 29.93 -6.68
C ALA A 316 5.64 31.32 -6.47
N GLN A 317 4.45 31.40 -5.89
CA GLN A 317 3.70 32.67 -5.68
C GLN A 317 3.01 32.82 -4.32
N SER A 318 3.35 32.02 -3.34
CA SER A 318 2.83 32.19 -1.99
C SER A 318 3.97 32.28 -1.00
N GLU A 319 4.04 33.41 -0.29
CA GLU A 319 4.80 33.53 0.94
C GLU A 319 4.52 32.33 1.86
N GLU A 320 5.55 31.88 2.58
CA GLU A 320 5.51 30.77 3.54
C GLU A 320 4.23 30.79 4.37
N SER A 321 3.26 29.96 4.04
CA SER A 321 2.19 29.67 4.99
C SER A 321 2.72 28.61 5.96
N THR A 322 3.34 29.08 7.03
CA THR A 322 3.62 28.25 8.21
C THR A 322 2.27 27.86 8.80
N ILE A 323 1.88 26.63 8.65
CA ILE A 323 0.68 26.11 9.32
C ILE A 323 1.07 25.94 10.78
N SER A 324 0.73 26.94 11.60
CA SER A 324 0.71 26.82 13.06
C SER A 324 -0.58 26.11 13.46
N GLU A 325 -0.42 24.97 14.16
CA GLU A 325 -1.39 24.14 14.88
C GLU A 325 -2.22 23.15 14.08
#